data_0a3fabe2174d93b8606233368a273a27
#
_entry.id   0a3fabe2174d93b8606233368a273a27
#
_cell.length_a   1.000
_cell.length_b   1.000
_cell.length_c   1.000
_cell.angle_alpha   90.00
_cell.angle_beta   90.00
_cell.angle_gamma   90.00
#
_symmetry.space_group_name_H-M   'P 1'
#
loop_
_entity.id
_entity.type
_entity.pdbx_description
1 polymer ?
#
loop_
_entity_poly.entity_id
_entity_poly.type
_entity_poly.pdbx_seq_one_letter_code
_entity_poly.pdbx_strand_id
1 'polypeptide(L)'
;MSLQRTGEHHIPIDADVVPSIGVDISNLPLDKTKTVQIKEVGGAMMPLWPTYLKGAAALMYVVDISDAYQLAASATAFHHLCGLPAMRDKRVLLVWNKTDAPCALRDAETAAFDAARAETALKDALTTIQVSALDGSNAEQVMTWIRGVYGV
;
A
#
# COMPACT_ATOMS: atom_id res chain seq x y z
N MET A 1 16.82 16.59 -37.76
CA MET A 1 17.05 16.53 -36.31
C MET A 1 15.96 15.64 -35.72
N SER A 2 16.32 14.39 -35.46
CA SER A 2 15.37 13.36 -35.00
C SER A 2 15.41 13.32 -33.49
N LEU A 3 14.28 13.62 -32.84
CA LEU A 3 14.08 13.42 -31.42
C LEU A 3 13.94 11.92 -31.15
N GLN A 4 14.92 11.34 -30.49
CA GLN A 4 14.85 9.96 -29.98
C GLN A 4 13.83 9.92 -28.86
N ARG A 5 12.77 9.14 -29.04
CA ARG A 5 11.85 8.73 -27.98
C ARG A 5 12.64 7.86 -26.99
N THR A 6 12.75 8.31 -25.77
CA THR A 6 13.20 7.49 -24.64
C THR A 6 12.22 6.34 -24.47
N GLY A 7 12.72 5.12 -24.62
CA GLY A 7 11.92 3.91 -24.50
C GLY A 7 11.37 3.76 -23.09
N GLU A 8 10.06 3.76 -22.97
CA GLU A 8 9.37 3.24 -21.81
C GLU A 8 9.68 1.74 -21.73
N HIS A 9 10.43 1.33 -20.72
CA HIS A 9 10.58 -0.07 -20.38
C HIS A 9 9.22 -0.57 -19.86
N HIS A 10 8.39 -1.07 -20.77
CA HIS A 10 7.20 -1.81 -20.41
C HIS A 10 7.66 -3.16 -19.84
N ILE A 11 7.69 -3.29 -18.53
CA ILE A 11 7.88 -4.59 -17.85
C ILE A 11 6.57 -5.36 -18.08
N PRO A 12 6.61 -6.55 -18.70
CA PRO A 12 5.40 -7.37 -18.83
C PRO A 12 4.89 -7.71 -17.42
N ILE A 13 3.71 -7.23 -17.07
CA ILE A 13 3.07 -7.61 -15.83
C ILE A 13 2.45 -8.97 -16.07
N ASP A 14 3.02 -10.00 -15.41
CA ASP A 14 2.49 -11.36 -15.48
C ASP A 14 1.15 -11.40 -14.76
N ALA A 15 0.11 -11.89 -15.43
CA ALA A 15 -1.25 -11.91 -14.87
C ALA A 15 -1.40 -12.94 -13.74
N ASP A 16 -0.49 -13.92 -13.65
CA ASP A 16 -0.46 -14.95 -12.61
C ASP A 16 0.46 -14.54 -11.45
N VAL A 17 0.01 -13.57 -10.65
CA VAL A 17 0.74 -13.17 -9.45
C VAL A 17 0.57 -14.23 -8.36
N VAL A 18 1.64 -14.95 -8.07
CA VAL A 18 1.69 -15.88 -6.93
C VAL A 18 1.72 -15.06 -5.62
N PRO A 19 0.90 -15.41 -4.61
CA PRO A 19 0.95 -14.74 -3.32
C PRO A 19 2.35 -14.74 -2.73
N SER A 20 2.83 -13.58 -2.29
CA SER A 20 4.17 -13.46 -1.68
C SER A 20 4.26 -14.29 -0.41
N ILE A 21 5.15 -15.31 -0.44
CA ILE A 21 5.49 -16.13 0.72
C ILE A 21 6.82 -15.62 1.25
N GLY A 22 6.78 -14.65 2.19
CA GLY A 22 8.02 -14.10 2.75
C GLY A 22 8.04 -12.58 2.80
N VAL A 23 9.25 -12.04 2.79
CA VAL A 23 9.52 -10.61 2.80
C VAL A 23 10.42 -10.27 1.64
N ASP A 24 9.95 -9.40 0.78
CA ASP A 24 10.74 -8.81 -0.30
C ASP A 24 11.27 -7.45 0.12
N ILE A 25 12.51 -7.16 -0.24
CA ILE A 25 13.17 -5.90 0.12
C ILE A 25 13.65 -5.22 -1.17
N SER A 26 13.14 -4.02 -1.40
CA SER A 26 13.53 -3.19 -2.52
C SER A 26 13.99 -1.81 -2.06
N ASN A 27 14.85 -1.17 -2.85
CA ASN A 27 15.34 0.16 -2.61
C ASN A 27 14.72 1.12 -3.62
N LEU A 28 14.00 2.12 -3.11
CA LEU A 28 13.34 3.14 -3.91
C LEU A 28 14.10 4.46 -3.79
N PRO A 29 14.73 4.95 -4.87
CA PRO A 29 15.32 6.29 -4.85
C PRO A 29 14.21 7.35 -4.83
N LEU A 30 14.27 8.26 -3.87
CA LEU A 30 13.34 9.38 -3.75
C LEU A 30 13.84 10.62 -4.49
N ASP A 31 15.14 10.86 -4.39
CA ASP A 31 15.86 11.92 -5.08
C ASP A 31 17.31 11.47 -5.37
N LYS A 32 18.21 12.42 -5.72
CA LYS A 32 19.62 12.15 -6.03
C LYS A 32 20.44 11.67 -4.82
N THR A 33 19.94 11.87 -3.61
CA THR A 33 20.69 11.67 -2.35
C THR A 33 19.98 10.72 -1.39
N LYS A 34 18.66 10.58 -1.51
CA LYS A 34 17.84 9.78 -0.60
C LYS A 34 17.30 8.54 -1.29
N THR A 35 17.47 7.42 -0.63
CA THR A 35 16.87 6.12 -1.00
C THR A 35 16.13 5.57 0.21
N VAL A 36 14.94 5.08 0.01
CA VAL A 36 14.14 4.42 1.04
C VAL A 36 14.08 2.92 0.79
N GLN A 37 14.14 2.14 1.85
CA GLN A 37 13.93 0.69 1.78
C GLN A 37 12.44 0.39 1.93
N ILE A 38 11.86 -0.28 0.94
CA ILE A 38 10.51 -0.83 0.98
C ILE A 38 10.63 -2.31 1.33
N LYS A 39 9.83 -2.73 2.32
CA LYS A 39 9.68 -4.13 2.70
C LYS A 39 8.26 -4.56 2.39
N GLU A 40 8.12 -5.39 1.37
CA GLU A 40 6.85 -6.07 1.10
C GLU A 40 6.75 -7.30 1.99
N VAL A 41 5.70 -7.37 2.79
CA VAL A 41 5.45 -8.51 3.67
C VAL A 41 4.17 -9.19 3.22
N GLY A 42 4.28 -10.41 2.75
CA GLY A 42 3.16 -11.18 2.22
C GLY A 42 2.02 -11.36 3.21
N GLY A 43 0.79 -11.49 2.71
CA GLY A 43 -0.41 -11.71 3.53
C GLY A 43 -0.33 -12.97 4.40
N ALA A 44 0.30 -14.03 3.91
CA ALA A 44 0.54 -15.25 4.67
C ALA A 44 1.45 -15.04 5.92
N MET A 45 2.21 -13.94 5.94
CA MET A 45 3.09 -13.57 7.04
C MET A 45 2.41 -12.70 8.11
N MET A 46 1.08 -12.58 8.09
CA MET A 46 0.32 -11.72 9.02
C MET A 46 0.74 -11.88 10.51
N PRO A 47 1.00 -13.08 11.05
CA PRO A 47 1.46 -13.22 12.43
C PRO A 47 2.80 -12.53 12.73
N LEU A 48 3.63 -12.27 11.70
CA LEU A 48 4.94 -11.62 11.83
C LEU A 48 4.91 -10.12 11.51
N TRP A 49 3.81 -9.59 10.99
CA TRP A 49 3.69 -8.16 10.66
C TRP A 49 4.09 -7.23 11.81
N PRO A 50 3.71 -7.49 13.09
CA PRO A 50 4.12 -6.63 14.21
C PRO A 50 5.64 -6.49 14.36
N THR A 51 6.39 -7.52 13.97
CA THR A 51 7.86 -7.50 14.02
C THR A 51 8.45 -6.53 13.00
N TYR A 52 7.90 -6.53 11.79
CA TYR A 52 8.35 -5.63 10.72
C TYR A 52 7.92 -4.18 10.94
N LEU A 53 6.78 -3.97 11.59
CA LEU A 53 6.30 -2.63 11.94
C LEU A 53 7.22 -1.87 12.88
N LYS A 54 7.91 -2.54 13.82
CA LYS A 54 8.77 -1.87 14.82
C LYS A 54 9.84 -0.98 14.21
N GLY A 55 10.41 -1.36 13.08
CA GLY A 55 11.48 -0.61 12.40
C GLY A 55 10.99 0.23 11.21
N ALA A 56 9.70 0.22 10.90
CA ALA A 56 9.15 0.96 9.77
C ALA A 56 8.83 2.41 10.15
N ALA A 57 9.14 3.35 9.26
CA ALA A 57 8.76 4.76 9.42
C ALA A 57 7.27 5.00 9.11
N ALA A 58 6.73 4.22 8.18
CA ALA A 58 5.34 4.31 7.73
C ALA A 58 4.84 2.94 7.31
N LEU A 59 3.52 2.80 7.18
CA LEU A 59 2.84 1.61 6.66
C LEU A 59 2.11 1.96 5.37
N MET A 60 2.28 1.15 4.34
CA MET A 60 1.40 1.10 3.17
C MET A 60 0.62 -0.20 3.23
N TYR A 61 -0.70 -0.11 3.32
CA TYR A 61 -1.60 -1.26 3.33
C TYR A 61 -2.33 -1.32 1.99
N VAL A 62 -2.07 -2.37 1.23
CA VAL A 62 -2.60 -2.51 -0.14
C VAL A 62 -3.75 -3.50 -0.14
N VAL A 63 -4.88 -3.10 -0.71
CA VAL A 63 -6.12 -3.88 -0.78
C VAL A 63 -6.51 -4.09 -2.24
N ASP A 64 -6.76 -5.32 -2.60
CA ASP A 64 -7.38 -5.68 -3.87
C ASP A 64 -8.89 -5.42 -3.79
N ILE A 65 -9.39 -4.39 -4.51
CA ILE A 65 -10.81 -4.03 -4.49
C ILE A 65 -11.66 -4.83 -5.48
N SER A 66 -11.05 -5.70 -6.26
CA SER A 66 -11.77 -6.59 -7.19
C SER A 66 -12.25 -7.89 -6.53
N ASP A 67 -11.69 -8.26 -5.37
CA ASP A 67 -12.01 -9.50 -4.66
C ASP A 67 -12.91 -9.25 -3.44
N ALA A 68 -14.22 -9.39 -3.65
CA ALA A 68 -15.22 -9.19 -2.61
C ALA A 68 -15.07 -10.14 -1.39
N TYR A 69 -14.55 -11.33 -1.61
CA TYR A 69 -14.39 -12.32 -0.54
C TYR A 69 -13.24 -11.96 0.40
N GLN A 70 -12.22 -11.32 -0.11
CA GLN A 70 -11.06 -10.93 0.67
C GLN A 70 -11.22 -9.56 1.36
N LEU A 71 -12.13 -8.70 0.91
CA LEU A 71 -12.30 -7.36 1.47
C LEU A 71 -12.60 -7.37 2.96
N ALA A 72 -13.54 -8.22 3.44
CA ALA A 72 -13.89 -8.30 4.85
C ALA A 72 -12.72 -8.81 5.71
N ALA A 73 -12.00 -9.83 5.24
CA ALA A 73 -10.81 -10.33 5.92
C ALA A 73 -9.70 -9.28 5.96
N SER A 74 -9.50 -8.55 4.87
CA SER A 74 -8.54 -7.45 4.75
C SER A 74 -8.88 -6.30 5.71
N ALA A 75 -10.17 -5.92 5.83
CA ALA A 75 -10.61 -4.90 6.78
C ALA A 75 -10.33 -5.33 8.23
N THR A 76 -10.62 -6.59 8.57
CA THR A 76 -10.34 -7.15 9.91
C THR A 76 -8.84 -7.12 10.22
N ALA A 77 -8.00 -7.52 9.27
CA ALA A 77 -6.54 -7.49 9.41
C ALA A 77 -6.01 -6.05 9.57
N PHE A 78 -6.54 -5.11 8.77
CA PHE A 78 -6.21 -3.70 8.87
C PHE A 78 -6.57 -3.12 10.24
N HIS A 79 -7.80 -3.39 10.73
CA HIS A 79 -8.25 -2.97 12.06
C HIS A 79 -7.33 -3.49 13.15
N HIS A 80 -6.98 -4.79 13.10
CA HIS A 80 -6.03 -5.38 14.05
C HIS A 80 -4.67 -4.68 14.03
N LEU A 81 -4.12 -4.41 12.84
CA LEU A 81 -2.86 -3.67 12.70
C LEU A 81 -2.92 -2.29 13.32
N CYS A 82 -3.98 -1.53 13.02
CA CYS A 82 -4.17 -0.17 13.51
C CYS A 82 -4.23 -0.10 15.04
N GLY A 83 -4.70 -1.15 15.70
CA GLY A 83 -4.75 -1.29 17.17
C GLY A 83 -3.40 -1.58 17.82
N LEU A 84 -2.36 -1.95 17.06
CA LEU A 84 -1.07 -2.30 17.64
C LEU A 84 -0.32 -1.09 18.19
N PRO A 85 0.33 -1.21 19.36
CA PRO A 85 1.17 -0.13 19.92
C PRO A 85 2.28 0.32 18.97
N ALA A 86 2.76 -0.58 18.09
CA ALA A 86 3.78 -0.28 17.09
C ALA A 86 3.30 0.69 16.00
N MET A 87 1.99 0.93 15.89
CA MET A 87 1.39 1.88 14.94
C MET A 87 1.30 3.31 15.45
N ARG A 88 1.57 3.54 16.74
CA ARG A 88 1.60 4.90 17.31
C ARG A 88 2.57 5.77 16.51
N ASP A 89 2.15 6.96 16.17
CA ASP A 89 2.93 7.97 15.46
C ASP A 89 3.38 7.58 14.04
N LYS A 90 2.85 6.49 13.48
CA LYS A 90 3.15 6.12 12.10
C LYS A 90 2.15 6.74 11.13
N ARG A 91 2.67 7.21 10.01
CA ARG A 91 1.84 7.56 8.86
C ARG A 91 1.39 6.29 8.15
N VAL A 92 0.12 6.24 7.76
CA VAL A 92 -0.48 5.09 7.10
C VAL A 92 -1.05 5.50 5.74
N LEU A 93 -0.72 4.75 4.71
CA LEU A 93 -1.34 4.83 3.41
C LEU A 93 -2.19 3.58 3.18
N LEU A 94 -3.50 3.76 3.01
CA LEU A 94 -4.41 2.73 2.54
C LEU A 94 -4.54 2.85 1.03
N VAL A 95 -4.11 1.83 0.32
CA VAL A 95 -4.11 1.79 -1.15
C VAL A 95 -5.21 0.86 -1.63
N TRP A 96 -6.20 1.41 -2.31
CA TRP A 96 -7.22 0.66 -3.04
C TRP A 96 -6.68 0.31 -4.43
N ASN A 97 -6.17 -0.91 -4.61
CA ASN A 97 -5.54 -1.35 -5.85
C ASN A 97 -6.52 -2.13 -6.75
N LYS A 98 -6.17 -2.22 -8.01
CA LYS A 98 -6.92 -2.85 -9.11
C LYS A 98 -8.19 -2.09 -9.50
N THR A 99 -8.08 -0.75 -9.57
CA THR A 99 -9.17 0.10 -10.05
C THR A 99 -9.49 -0.07 -11.53
N ASP A 100 -8.64 -0.74 -12.28
CA ASP A 100 -8.82 -1.20 -13.66
C ASP A 100 -9.81 -2.37 -13.78
N ALA A 101 -10.03 -3.13 -12.69
CA ALA A 101 -10.94 -4.26 -12.65
C ALA A 101 -12.34 -3.86 -12.13
N PRO A 102 -13.38 -4.68 -12.37
CA PRO A 102 -14.68 -4.45 -11.75
C PRO A 102 -14.56 -4.36 -10.23
N CYS A 103 -14.96 -3.23 -9.67
CA CYS A 103 -14.83 -2.96 -8.24
C CYS A 103 -15.90 -3.70 -7.43
N ALA A 104 -15.47 -4.48 -6.44
CA ALA A 104 -16.33 -5.14 -5.46
C ALA A 104 -16.52 -4.32 -4.18
N LEU A 105 -15.79 -3.22 -4.02
CA LEU A 105 -15.87 -2.34 -2.86
C LEU A 105 -17.24 -1.68 -2.79
N ARG A 106 -17.92 -1.84 -1.66
CA ARG A 106 -19.23 -1.24 -1.36
C ARG A 106 -19.11 -0.36 -0.13
N ASP A 107 -20.15 0.41 0.15
CA ASP A 107 -20.22 1.28 1.33
C ASP A 107 -19.95 0.54 2.64
N ALA A 108 -20.40 -0.72 2.76
CA ALA A 108 -20.18 -1.54 3.95
C ALA A 108 -18.71 -1.88 4.18
N GLU A 109 -17.97 -2.22 3.13
CA GLU A 109 -16.53 -2.51 3.21
C GLU A 109 -15.75 -1.22 3.48
N THR A 110 -16.11 -0.11 2.84
CA THR A 110 -15.51 1.20 3.11
C THR A 110 -15.71 1.58 4.58
N ALA A 111 -16.94 1.42 5.10
CA ALA A 111 -17.25 1.70 6.50
C ALA A 111 -16.44 0.84 7.48
N ALA A 112 -16.13 -0.43 7.14
CA ALA A 112 -15.31 -1.30 7.98
C ALA A 112 -13.86 -0.79 8.11
N PHE A 113 -13.28 -0.24 7.02
CA PHE A 113 -11.96 0.40 7.08
C PHE A 113 -12.01 1.76 7.79
N ASP A 114 -13.09 2.53 7.64
CA ASP A 114 -13.30 3.80 8.33
C ASP A 114 -13.50 3.62 9.84
N ALA A 115 -14.13 2.53 10.28
CA ALA A 115 -14.22 2.18 11.70
C ALA A 115 -12.83 2.00 12.32
N ALA A 116 -11.93 1.31 11.64
CA ALA A 116 -10.53 1.17 12.08
C ALA A 116 -9.83 2.54 12.24
N ARG A 117 -10.13 3.50 11.35
CA ARG A 117 -9.64 4.87 11.45
C ARG A 117 -10.21 5.61 12.67
N ALA A 118 -11.52 5.45 12.94
CA ALA A 118 -12.20 6.17 14.01
C ALA A 118 -11.79 5.68 15.41
N GLU A 119 -11.52 4.38 15.56
CA GLU A 119 -11.20 3.74 16.85
C GLU A 119 -9.71 3.87 17.24
N THR A 120 -8.87 4.32 16.32
CA THR A 120 -7.42 4.37 16.54
C THR A 120 -6.89 5.81 16.57
N ALA A 121 -5.69 6.00 17.08
CA ALA A 121 -4.97 7.27 17.05
C ALA A 121 -4.56 7.72 15.63
N LEU A 122 -5.04 7.03 14.59
CA LEU A 122 -4.67 7.26 13.19
C LEU A 122 -5.51 8.33 12.47
N LYS A 123 -6.39 9.05 13.17
CA LYS A 123 -7.31 10.03 12.56
C LYS A 123 -6.67 10.96 11.53
N ASP A 124 -5.48 11.48 11.86
CA ASP A 124 -4.76 12.43 11.01
C ASP A 124 -3.57 11.80 10.27
N ALA A 125 -3.28 10.54 10.56
CA ALA A 125 -2.14 9.81 10.00
C ALA A 125 -2.51 8.92 8.81
N LEU A 126 -3.81 8.68 8.56
CA LEU A 126 -4.30 7.83 7.48
C LEU A 126 -4.62 8.65 6.23
N THR A 127 -3.95 8.29 5.15
CA THR A 127 -4.23 8.76 3.79
C THR A 127 -4.77 7.59 2.97
N THR A 128 -5.72 7.85 2.08
CA THR A 128 -6.29 6.84 1.19
C THR A 128 -6.06 7.24 -0.26
N ILE A 129 -5.59 6.30 -1.09
CA ILE A 129 -5.37 6.51 -2.53
C ILE A 129 -5.92 5.31 -3.30
N GLN A 130 -6.60 5.59 -4.41
CA GLN A 130 -7.04 4.57 -5.36
C GLN A 130 -6.03 4.47 -6.50
N VAL A 131 -5.59 3.25 -6.84
CA VAL A 131 -4.57 3.02 -7.87
C VAL A 131 -4.92 1.83 -8.76
N SER A 132 -4.31 1.79 -9.94
CA SER A 132 -4.10 0.55 -10.67
C SER A 132 -2.59 0.35 -10.84
N ALA A 133 -2.06 -0.70 -10.24
CA ALA A 133 -0.68 -1.08 -10.48
C ALA A 133 -0.47 -1.65 -11.89
N LEU A 134 -1.55 -2.09 -12.55
CA LEU A 134 -1.51 -2.66 -13.90
C LEU A 134 -1.26 -1.57 -14.96
N ASP A 135 -1.99 -0.46 -14.88
CA ASP A 135 -1.92 0.63 -15.88
C ASP A 135 -1.16 1.87 -15.38
N GLY A 136 -0.75 1.87 -14.11
CA GLY A 136 -0.03 2.97 -13.48
C GLY A 136 -0.92 4.13 -13.01
N SER A 137 -2.24 4.00 -13.09
CA SER A 137 -3.17 5.04 -12.65
C SER A 137 -2.92 5.42 -11.19
N ASN A 138 -2.74 6.72 -10.94
CA ASN A 138 -2.48 7.31 -9.62
C ASN A 138 -1.19 6.84 -8.91
N ALA A 139 -0.29 6.10 -9.55
CA ALA A 139 0.98 5.67 -8.96
C ALA A 139 1.83 6.86 -8.48
N GLU A 140 1.80 8.01 -9.20
CA GLU A 140 2.52 9.22 -8.79
C GLU A 140 2.01 9.82 -7.48
N GLN A 141 0.73 9.63 -7.12
CA GLN A 141 0.19 10.06 -5.83
C GLN A 141 0.80 9.26 -4.68
N VAL A 142 1.02 7.95 -4.89
CA VAL A 142 1.74 7.08 -3.92
C VAL A 142 3.17 7.56 -3.75
N MET A 143 3.86 7.86 -4.84
CA MET A 143 5.23 8.40 -4.79
C MET A 143 5.29 9.74 -4.06
N THR A 144 4.33 10.62 -4.30
CA THR A 144 4.21 11.91 -3.61
C THR A 144 4.00 11.72 -2.12
N TRP A 145 3.14 10.78 -1.72
CA TRP A 145 2.93 10.46 -0.31
C TRP A 145 4.23 9.92 0.34
N ILE A 146 4.94 9.01 -0.32
CA ILE A 146 6.22 8.47 0.18
C ILE A 146 7.23 9.61 0.37
N ARG A 147 7.41 10.48 -0.63
CA ARG A 147 8.28 11.64 -0.53
C ARG A 147 7.91 12.53 0.66
N GLY A 148 6.61 12.78 0.85
CA GLY A 148 6.09 13.54 1.99
C GLY A 148 6.37 12.90 3.37
N VAL A 149 6.46 11.57 3.46
CA VAL A 149 6.89 10.87 4.71
C VAL A 149 8.33 11.23 5.06
N TYR A 150 9.18 11.37 4.07
CA TYR A 150 10.62 11.59 4.25
C TYR A 150 11.06 13.06 4.07
N GLY A 151 10.13 13.96 3.83
CA GLY A 151 10.41 15.40 3.69
C GLY A 151 11.22 15.74 2.44
N VAL A 152 10.90 15.15 1.30
CA VAL A 152 11.52 15.39 -0.02
C VAL A 152 10.44 15.66 -1.05
#